data_b3415cf3ad90068eb38e315438a78a3e
#
_entry.id   b3415cf3ad90068eb38e315438a78a3e
#
_cell.length_a   1.000
_cell.length_b   1.000
_cell.length_c   1.000
_cell.angle_alpha   90.00
_cell.angle_beta   90.00
_cell.angle_gamma   90.00
#
_symmetry.space_group_name_H-M   'P 1'
#
loop_
_entity.id
_entity.type
_entity.pdbx_description
1 polymer ?
#
loop_
_entity_poly.entity_id
_entity_poly.type
_entity_poly.pdbx_seq_one_letter_code
_entity_poly.pdbx_strand_id
1 'polypeptide(L)'
;MARKSPLQAMHDQAGALLLPYGPDSGGESTGPSPAQTAPEPINLVGTYGELELEYAAIRKGCLLVDLPNRAVLEVTGSDRLDFLNRMLTQELRPGKAWLEPFTSVGSFWLNRKGRIDADLRVLVLPDRILLECDAHAAQRAIDGLSSFIITEDVTLGDHSQTTHRLAMHGPTSLKLLEAVSAPVSGHAVGSLMPGQVTIIKLAEIEVIAERNDQTGEIGIDLICPTSGARAVYEFLLQKGFPHEHVHERAGSTDLSASIRLRPGGWHAFNIARIEGGTPLYYIDFGPSSLPAETGVIDNRVSFTKGCYLGQEVVARMHARGHSKRKLVALLADPTTPRSPSDPDDINDPYLAGMPQPVSGAQVLPLESDESVGVITSSTLSPMNAATAVCFAAIKNDLATPGTKFRVPAESELLIMTVQPALRTVPLRSRQ
;
A
#
# COMPACT_ATOMS: atom_id res chain seq x y z
N MET A 1 4.49 13.80 19.28
CA MET A 1 5.24 12.59 19.69
C MET A 1 5.26 11.63 18.54
N ALA A 2 6.42 11.03 18.24
CA ALA A 2 6.53 9.97 17.22
C ALA A 2 5.53 8.85 17.50
N ARG A 3 4.86 8.37 16.48
CA ARG A 3 4.00 7.20 16.56
C ARG A 3 4.89 5.95 16.61
N LYS A 4 4.95 5.28 17.76
CA LYS A 4 5.67 4.00 17.89
C LYS A 4 4.70 2.84 17.73
N SER A 5 5.17 1.77 17.08
CA SER A 5 4.41 0.52 17.06
C SER A 5 4.26 -0.02 18.50
N PRO A 6 3.07 -0.47 18.91
CA PRO A 6 2.89 -1.20 20.16
C PRO A 6 3.68 -2.53 20.20
N LEU A 7 4.17 -2.97 19.02
CA LEU A 7 4.95 -4.20 18.83
C LEU A 7 6.47 -3.94 18.80
N GLN A 8 6.91 -2.67 18.85
CA GLN A 8 8.32 -2.28 18.68
C GLN A 8 9.28 -3.14 19.53
N ALA A 9 9.01 -3.28 20.83
CA ALA A 9 9.89 -4.06 21.71
C ALA A 9 9.97 -5.55 21.33
N MET A 10 8.91 -6.08 20.74
CA MET A 10 8.88 -7.47 20.25
C MET A 10 9.69 -7.63 18.97
N HIS A 11 9.61 -6.65 18.06
CA HIS A 11 10.42 -6.62 16.84
C HIS A 11 11.90 -6.48 17.17
N ASP A 12 12.26 -5.62 18.13
CA ASP A 12 13.63 -5.46 18.61
C ASP A 12 14.18 -6.77 19.22
N GLN A 13 13.37 -7.47 20.04
CA GLN A 13 13.74 -8.77 20.62
C GLN A 13 13.90 -9.88 19.58
N ALA A 14 13.13 -9.81 18.50
CA ALA A 14 13.22 -10.74 17.37
C ALA A 14 14.38 -10.42 16.41
N GLY A 15 15.17 -9.36 16.66
CA GLY A 15 16.28 -8.95 15.83
C GLY A 15 15.87 -8.36 14.47
N ALA A 16 14.67 -7.80 14.38
CA ALA A 16 14.19 -7.18 13.15
C ALA A 16 15.01 -5.94 12.76
N LEU A 17 15.36 -5.83 11.49
CA LEU A 17 15.87 -4.58 10.93
C LEU A 17 14.75 -3.55 10.88
N LEU A 18 14.98 -2.38 11.47
CA LEU A 18 14.02 -1.28 11.44
C LEU A 18 14.44 -0.22 10.43
N LEU A 19 13.46 0.33 9.72
CA LEU A 19 13.63 1.38 8.72
C LEU A 19 12.86 2.64 9.14
N PRO A 20 13.47 3.84 9.10
CA PRO A 20 12.76 5.08 9.32
C PRO A 20 11.81 5.34 8.14
N TYR A 21 10.55 5.67 8.44
CA TYR A 21 9.52 6.03 7.48
C TYR A 21 9.01 7.44 7.77
N GLY A 22 8.95 8.26 6.74
CA GLY A 22 8.40 9.62 6.80
C GLY A 22 8.90 10.46 5.64
N PRO A 23 8.30 11.64 5.43
CA PRO A 23 8.80 12.59 4.45
C PRO A 23 10.21 13.01 4.83
N ASP A 24 11.14 12.89 3.89
CA ASP A 24 12.52 13.32 4.07
C ASP A 24 12.59 14.78 4.49
N SER A 25 13.28 15.05 5.58
CA SER A 25 13.60 16.41 6.04
C SER A 25 14.64 17.11 5.14
N GLY A 26 15.08 16.47 4.07
CA GLY A 26 16.16 16.88 3.18
C GLY A 26 15.75 17.44 1.81
N GLY A 27 14.46 17.49 1.47
CA GLY A 27 14.00 18.14 0.26
C GLY A 27 13.96 19.67 0.43
N GLU A 28 14.74 20.43 -0.34
CA GLU A 28 14.71 21.89 -0.38
C GLU A 28 13.25 22.38 -0.55
N SER A 29 12.63 22.79 0.55
CA SER A 29 11.41 23.57 0.51
C SER A 29 11.77 24.99 0.07
N THR A 30 11.62 25.29 -1.22
CA THR A 30 11.66 26.66 -1.71
C THR A 30 10.41 27.41 -1.25
N GLY A 31 10.42 27.93 -0.03
CA GLY A 31 9.41 28.83 0.51
C GLY A 31 9.54 28.97 2.03
N PRO A 32 9.43 30.20 2.58
CA PRO A 32 9.45 30.41 4.03
C PRO A 32 8.12 29.91 4.61
N SER A 33 8.10 28.69 5.12
CA SER A 33 7.05 28.22 6.01
C SER A 33 7.55 28.31 7.45
N PRO A 34 6.76 28.78 8.42
CA PRO A 34 7.20 28.88 9.80
C PRO A 34 7.61 27.50 10.29
N ALA A 35 8.69 27.43 11.05
CA ALA A 35 9.34 26.22 11.58
C ALA A 35 8.34 25.25 12.23
N GLN A 36 7.74 24.38 11.43
CA GLN A 36 7.17 23.14 11.91
C GLN A 36 8.35 22.17 12.02
N THR A 37 8.67 21.76 13.23
CA THR A 37 9.60 20.66 13.49
C THR A 37 9.17 19.48 12.60
N ALA A 38 10.09 18.98 11.77
CA ALA A 38 9.83 17.81 10.94
C ALA A 38 9.24 16.68 11.82
N PRO A 39 8.18 16.00 11.38
CA PRO A 39 7.59 14.93 12.16
C PRO A 39 8.65 13.86 12.40
N GLU A 40 8.71 13.35 13.64
CA GLU A 40 9.64 12.27 13.97
C GLU A 40 9.35 11.03 13.11
N PRO A 41 10.38 10.34 12.59
CA PRO A 41 10.19 9.19 11.73
C PRO A 41 9.48 8.05 12.47
N ILE A 42 8.61 7.35 11.76
CA ILE A 42 7.96 6.11 12.23
C ILE A 42 8.86 4.95 11.84
N ASN A 43 9.16 4.04 12.77
CA ASN A 43 9.95 2.87 12.46
C ASN A 43 9.07 1.75 11.91
N LEU A 44 9.40 1.25 10.71
CA LEU A 44 8.83 0.07 10.10
C LEU A 44 9.78 -1.11 10.25
N VAL A 45 9.23 -2.32 10.38
CA VAL A 45 10.04 -3.53 10.20
C VAL A 45 10.46 -3.61 8.73
N GLY A 46 11.76 -3.63 8.47
CA GLY A 46 12.33 -3.84 7.14
C GLY A 46 12.31 -5.32 6.76
N THR A 47 12.88 -6.16 7.62
CA THR A 47 12.95 -7.62 7.47
C THR A 47 13.35 -8.24 8.82
N TYR A 48 13.08 -9.54 8.97
CA TYR A 48 13.63 -10.38 10.06
C TYR A 48 14.88 -11.15 9.63
N GLY A 49 15.49 -10.78 8.50
CA GLY A 49 16.72 -11.37 7.98
C GLY A 49 16.53 -12.54 7.00
N GLU A 50 15.29 -12.90 6.70
CA GLU A 50 14.96 -14.02 5.80
C GLU A 50 14.09 -13.55 4.63
N LEU A 51 14.57 -12.54 3.87
CA LEU A 51 13.81 -11.83 2.85
C LEU A 51 13.14 -12.75 1.83
N GLU A 52 13.85 -13.79 1.35
CA GLU A 52 13.34 -14.76 0.38
C GLU A 52 12.16 -15.55 0.94
N LEU A 53 12.24 -15.94 2.22
CA LEU A 53 11.16 -16.67 2.89
C LEU A 53 10.00 -15.76 3.23
N GLU A 54 10.25 -14.51 3.59
CA GLU A 54 9.21 -13.49 3.78
C GLU A 54 8.46 -13.25 2.45
N TYR A 55 9.19 -13.07 1.35
CA TYR A 55 8.60 -12.91 0.03
C TYR A 55 7.84 -14.17 -0.42
N ALA A 56 8.42 -15.36 -0.21
CA ALA A 56 7.75 -16.62 -0.52
C ALA A 56 6.44 -16.80 0.26
N ALA A 57 6.37 -16.28 1.50
CA ALA A 57 5.13 -16.29 2.27
C ALA A 57 4.02 -15.49 1.58
N ILE A 58 4.33 -14.34 0.97
CA ILE A 58 3.35 -13.58 0.18
C ILE A 58 2.86 -14.39 -1.02
N ARG A 59 3.74 -15.16 -1.68
CA ARG A 59 3.39 -15.86 -2.94
C ARG A 59 2.77 -17.24 -2.74
N LYS A 60 3.05 -17.91 -1.61
CA LYS A 60 2.67 -19.32 -1.38
C LYS A 60 1.94 -19.56 -0.06
N GLY A 61 1.96 -18.61 0.88
CA GLY A 61 1.45 -18.74 2.23
C GLY A 61 0.72 -17.50 2.68
N CYS A 62 1.16 -16.93 3.81
CA CYS A 62 0.66 -15.69 4.39
C CYS A 62 1.80 -14.94 5.08
N LEU A 63 2.04 -13.69 4.71
CA LEU A 63 2.91 -12.77 5.42
C LEU A 63 2.08 -11.92 6.38
N LEU A 64 2.52 -11.77 7.63
CA LEU A 64 1.96 -10.84 8.62
C LEU A 64 2.89 -9.64 8.77
N VAL A 65 2.35 -8.44 8.53
CA VAL A 65 3.10 -7.18 8.54
C VAL A 65 2.52 -6.24 9.59
N ASP A 66 3.41 -5.59 10.34
CA ASP A 66 3.08 -4.49 11.25
C ASP A 66 3.12 -3.15 10.49
N LEU A 67 2.06 -2.34 10.62
CA LEU A 67 1.88 -1.10 9.86
C LEU A 67 1.65 0.12 10.79
N PRO A 68 2.66 0.54 11.58
CA PRO A 68 2.54 1.71 12.46
C PRO A 68 2.40 3.03 11.69
N ASN A 69 2.73 3.06 10.41
CA ASN A 69 2.60 4.21 9.52
C ASN A 69 1.18 4.46 9.02
N ARG A 70 0.19 3.69 9.49
CA ARG A 70 -1.21 3.87 9.09
C ARG A 70 -2.02 4.50 10.22
N ALA A 71 -2.89 5.42 9.87
CA ALA A 71 -3.76 6.18 10.78
C ALA A 71 -5.22 5.91 10.47
N VAL A 72 -6.07 6.04 11.47
CA VAL A 72 -7.52 5.89 11.35
C VAL A 72 -8.21 7.13 11.89
N LEU A 73 -9.02 7.76 11.05
CA LEU A 73 -9.94 8.83 11.41
C LEU A 73 -11.35 8.27 11.47
N GLU A 74 -12.11 8.61 12.50
CA GLU A 74 -13.51 8.20 12.61
C GLU A 74 -14.44 9.36 12.26
N VAL A 75 -15.47 9.09 11.48
CA VAL A 75 -16.50 10.05 11.10
C VAL A 75 -17.86 9.52 11.53
N THR A 76 -18.51 10.26 12.42
CA THR A 76 -19.85 9.96 12.95
C THR A 76 -20.83 11.07 12.63
N GLY A 77 -22.10 10.91 13.02
CA GLY A 77 -23.19 11.83 12.72
C GLY A 77 -24.09 11.37 11.58
N SER A 78 -25.31 11.91 11.53
CA SER A 78 -26.32 11.49 10.54
C SER A 78 -25.93 11.90 9.12
N ASP A 79 -25.20 13.00 8.96
CA ASP A 79 -24.83 13.55 7.65
C ASP A 79 -23.50 13.04 7.12
N ARG A 80 -22.83 12.10 7.83
CA ARG A 80 -21.49 11.63 7.50
C ARG A 80 -21.29 11.15 6.07
N LEU A 81 -22.27 10.41 5.52
CA LEU A 81 -22.18 9.90 4.14
C LEU A 81 -22.33 11.00 3.11
N ASP A 82 -23.30 11.91 3.31
CA ASP A 82 -23.52 13.03 2.39
C ASP A 82 -22.35 14.00 2.42
N PHE A 83 -21.86 14.33 3.62
CA PHE A 83 -20.69 15.18 3.80
C PHE A 83 -19.46 14.61 3.07
N LEU A 84 -19.10 13.36 3.36
CA LEU A 84 -17.94 12.72 2.72
C LEU A 84 -18.14 12.56 1.21
N ASN A 85 -19.35 12.27 0.74
CA ASN A 85 -19.63 12.22 -0.69
C ASN A 85 -19.41 13.56 -1.39
N ARG A 86 -19.59 14.70 -0.74
CA ARG A 86 -19.28 16.04 -1.27
C ARG A 86 -17.80 16.41 -1.16
N MET A 87 -17.08 15.80 -0.22
CA MET A 87 -15.66 16.13 0.03
C MET A 87 -14.69 15.26 -0.78
N LEU A 88 -14.98 13.97 -0.93
CA LEU A 88 -14.05 12.98 -1.49
C LEU A 88 -14.27 12.77 -2.99
N THR A 89 -13.26 12.28 -3.68
CA THR A 89 -13.30 12.07 -5.14
C THR A 89 -14.09 10.84 -5.56
N GLN A 90 -14.19 9.80 -4.71
CA GLN A 90 -14.96 8.60 -5.00
C GLN A 90 -16.43 8.79 -4.64
N GLU A 91 -17.31 8.11 -5.38
CA GLU A 91 -18.74 8.16 -5.16
C GLU A 91 -19.14 7.21 -4.01
N LEU A 92 -19.83 7.78 -3.00
CA LEU A 92 -20.39 7.00 -1.89
C LEU A 92 -21.90 6.74 -2.08
N ARG A 93 -22.48 7.23 -3.19
CA ARG A 93 -23.91 7.09 -3.52
C ARG A 93 -24.14 6.58 -4.95
N PRO A 94 -23.55 5.44 -5.34
CA PRO A 94 -23.71 4.92 -6.69
C PRO A 94 -25.18 4.59 -6.98
N GLY A 95 -25.68 5.02 -8.16
CA GLY A 95 -27.07 4.74 -8.56
C GLY A 95 -28.14 5.29 -7.62
N LYS A 96 -27.86 6.34 -6.85
CA LYS A 96 -28.72 7.00 -5.85
C LYS A 96 -28.90 6.23 -4.52
N ALA A 97 -28.34 5.07 -4.33
CA ALA A 97 -28.26 4.38 -3.04
C ALA A 97 -26.89 4.60 -2.39
N TRP A 98 -26.87 4.80 -1.07
CA TRP A 98 -25.60 4.84 -0.34
C TRP A 98 -24.89 3.49 -0.41
N LEU A 99 -23.55 3.51 -0.30
CA LEU A 99 -22.79 2.29 -0.11
C LEU A 99 -23.32 1.53 1.11
N GLU A 100 -23.53 0.24 0.94
CA GLU A 100 -23.98 -0.62 2.03
C GLU A 100 -22.93 -0.68 3.14
N PRO A 101 -23.35 -0.83 4.41
CA PRO A 101 -22.43 -1.10 5.50
C PRO A 101 -21.53 -2.32 5.18
N PHE A 102 -20.34 -2.32 5.75
CA PHE A 102 -19.28 -3.30 5.50
C PHE A 102 -18.72 -3.28 4.07
N THR A 103 -18.77 -2.12 3.42
CA THR A 103 -18.13 -1.84 2.14
C THR A 103 -16.95 -0.89 2.35
N SER A 104 -15.88 -1.05 1.57
CA SER A 104 -14.79 -0.09 1.51
C SER A 104 -14.44 0.32 0.10
N VAL A 105 -14.04 1.58 -0.07
CA VAL A 105 -13.59 2.14 -1.34
C VAL A 105 -12.33 3.00 -1.13
N GLY A 106 -11.49 3.06 -2.15
CA GLY A 106 -10.40 4.03 -2.19
C GLY A 106 -10.88 5.38 -2.68
N SER A 107 -10.33 6.46 -2.12
CA SER A 107 -10.67 7.83 -2.54
C SER A 107 -9.53 8.79 -2.25
N PHE A 108 -9.49 9.90 -2.98
CA PHE A 108 -8.62 11.02 -2.63
C PHE A 108 -9.40 12.10 -1.87
N TRP A 109 -8.73 12.73 -0.92
CA TRP A 109 -9.05 14.04 -0.42
C TRP A 109 -8.17 15.06 -1.16
N LEU A 110 -8.79 16.02 -1.85
CA LEU A 110 -8.10 17.01 -2.66
C LEU A 110 -8.18 18.40 -2.02
N ASN A 111 -7.19 19.23 -2.31
CA ASN A 111 -7.30 20.67 -2.06
C ASN A 111 -7.96 21.42 -3.24
N ARG A 112 -8.19 22.72 -3.08
CA ARG A 112 -8.82 23.57 -4.09
C ARG A 112 -8.05 23.64 -5.42
N LYS A 113 -6.75 23.27 -5.43
CA LYS A 113 -5.91 23.18 -6.63
C LYS A 113 -5.98 21.81 -7.30
N GLY A 114 -6.83 20.90 -6.80
CA GLY A 114 -6.99 19.54 -7.30
C GLY A 114 -5.82 18.60 -6.98
N ARG A 115 -4.92 19.00 -6.04
CA ARG A 115 -3.81 18.17 -5.61
C ARG A 115 -4.23 17.27 -4.45
N ILE A 116 -3.58 16.14 -4.30
CA ILE A 116 -3.93 15.09 -3.33
C ILE A 116 -3.38 15.46 -1.96
N ASP A 117 -4.24 15.83 -1.03
CA ASP A 117 -3.87 16.06 0.37
C ASP A 117 -3.84 14.76 1.18
N ALA A 118 -4.65 13.76 0.81
CA ALA A 118 -4.59 12.41 1.36
C ALA A 118 -5.12 11.35 0.36
N ASP A 119 -4.52 10.15 0.38
CA ASP A 119 -5.07 8.92 -0.21
C ASP A 119 -5.74 8.12 0.92
N LEU A 120 -7.05 7.89 0.77
CA LEU A 120 -7.91 7.36 1.82
C LEU A 120 -8.49 6.00 1.43
N ARG A 121 -8.58 5.10 2.42
CA ARG A 121 -9.53 3.99 2.39
C ARG A 121 -10.74 4.38 3.23
N VAL A 122 -11.91 4.35 2.63
CA VAL A 122 -13.19 4.72 3.26
C VAL A 122 -13.94 3.44 3.60
N LEU A 123 -14.01 3.09 4.88
CA LEU A 123 -14.70 1.89 5.37
C LEU A 123 -16.05 2.31 5.94
N VAL A 124 -17.13 1.89 5.31
CA VAL A 124 -18.49 2.20 5.74
C VAL A 124 -18.94 1.13 6.75
N LEU A 125 -19.20 1.55 7.99
CA LEU A 125 -19.76 0.72 9.05
C LEU A 125 -21.18 1.17 9.36
N PRO A 126 -22.01 0.37 10.04
CA PRO A 126 -23.42 0.71 10.30
C PRO A 126 -23.62 2.07 11.00
N ASP A 127 -22.76 2.40 11.96
CA ASP A 127 -22.87 3.55 12.86
C ASP A 127 -21.83 4.64 12.57
N ARG A 128 -20.77 4.36 11.84
CA ARG A 128 -19.67 5.28 11.57
C ARG A 128 -18.97 4.97 10.24
N ILE A 129 -18.08 5.86 9.83
CA ILE A 129 -17.15 5.64 8.71
C ILE A 129 -15.74 5.77 9.24
N LEU A 130 -14.85 4.85 8.86
CA LEU A 130 -13.44 4.99 9.11
C LEU A 130 -12.73 5.45 7.83
N LEU A 131 -11.90 6.48 7.97
CA LEU A 131 -10.99 6.94 6.94
C LEU A 131 -9.58 6.50 7.34
N GLU A 132 -9.08 5.49 6.66
CA GLU A 132 -7.74 5.00 6.89
C GLU A 132 -6.79 5.64 5.88
N CYS A 133 -5.63 6.13 6.36
CA CYS A 133 -4.66 6.84 5.55
C CYS A 133 -3.24 6.69 6.09
N ASP A 134 -2.28 7.29 5.36
CA ASP A 134 -0.93 7.46 5.88
C ASP A 134 -0.91 8.36 7.13
N ALA A 135 -0.15 7.97 8.14
CA ALA A 135 -0.09 8.67 9.42
C ALA A 135 0.39 10.13 9.28
N HIS A 136 1.27 10.41 8.31
CA HIS A 136 1.73 11.78 8.03
C HIS A 136 0.69 12.64 7.31
N ALA A 137 -0.35 12.04 6.74
CA ALA A 137 -1.47 12.75 6.12
C ALA A 137 -2.63 13.00 7.08
N ALA A 138 -2.72 12.29 8.21
CA ALA A 138 -3.88 12.28 9.10
C ALA A 138 -4.26 13.66 9.60
N GLN A 139 -3.31 14.43 10.15
CA GLN A 139 -3.59 15.77 10.68
C GLN A 139 -4.10 16.71 9.59
N ARG A 140 -3.48 16.67 8.39
CA ARG A 140 -3.92 17.47 7.24
C ARG A 140 -5.34 17.09 6.80
N ALA A 141 -5.67 15.80 6.80
CA ALA A 141 -6.99 15.33 6.44
C ALA A 141 -8.06 15.78 7.45
N ILE A 142 -7.78 15.68 8.76
CA ILE A 142 -8.68 16.17 9.81
C ILE A 142 -8.90 17.67 9.70
N ASP A 143 -7.84 18.46 9.70
CA ASP A 143 -7.93 19.92 9.67
C ASP A 143 -8.66 20.38 8.40
N GLY A 144 -8.32 19.77 7.28
CA GLY A 144 -8.94 20.07 5.99
C GLY A 144 -10.43 19.75 5.96
N LEU A 145 -10.81 18.53 6.31
CA LEU A 145 -12.24 18.11 6.33
C LEU A 145 -13.04 18.90 7.36
N SER A 146 -12.52 19.07 8.59
CA SER A 146 -13.20 19.80 9.66
C SER A 146 -13.51 21.25 9.28
N SER A 147 -12.68 21.90 8.46
CA SER A 147 -12.92 23.26 8.00
C SER A 147 -14.15 23.46 7.11
N PHE A 148 -14.73 22.35 6.61
CA PHE A 148 -15.93 22.35 5.79
C PHE A 148 -17.21 21.90 6.53
N ILE A 149 -17.10 21.53 7.82
CA ILE A 149 -18.26 21.23 8.67
C ILE A 149 -18.78 22.56 9.23
N ILE A 150 -19.96 22.97 8.80
CA ILE A 150 -20.58 24.25 9.20
C ILE A 150 -21.89 24.01 9.93
N THR A 151 -22.81 23.26 9.33
CA THR A 151 -24.16 23.01 9.84
C THR A 151 -24.50 21.53 9.89
N GLU A 152 -23.65 20.71 9.30
CA GLU A 152 -23.83 19.28 9.20
C GLU A 152 -23.66 18.60 10.57
N ASP A 153 -24.50 17.61 10.84
CA ASP A 153 -24.32 16.67 11.95
C ASP A 153 -23.21 15.66 11.62
N VAL A 154 -21.96 16.14 11.75
CA VAL A 154 -20.75 15.36 11.47
C VAL A 154 -19.71 15.65 12.54
N THR A 155 -19.13 14.60 13.09
CA THR A 155 -17.98 14.68 14.00
C THR A 155 -16.82 13.86 13.44
N LEU A 156 -15.64 14.48 13.37
CA LEU A 156 -14.38 13.82 13.01
C LEU A 156 -13.53 13.62 14.27
N GLY A 157 -13.02 12.38 14.46
CA GLY A 157 -12.10 12.04 15.52
C GLY A 157 -10.82 11.41 15.01
N ASP A 158 -9.67 11.75 15.62
CA ASP A 158 -8.41 11.05 15.36
C ASP A 158 -8.30 9.84 16.29
N HIS A 159 -8.42 8.66 15.72
CA HIS A 159 -8.28 7.38 16.43
C HIS A 159 -6.91 6.74 16.22
N SER A 160 -5.95 7.47 15.62
CA SER A 160 -4.63 6.94 15.27
C SER A 160 -3.82 6.44 16.45
N GLN A 161 -4.02 7.01 17.66
CA GLN A 161 -3.32 6.56 18.87
C GLN A 161 -4.00 5.38 19.56
N THR A 162 -5.31 5.24 19.37
CA THR A 162 -6.13 4.19 20.01
C THR A 162 -6.32 2.95 19.15
N THR A 163 -5.99 3.06 17.86
CA THR A 163 -6.06 1.95 16.90
C THR A 163 -4.69 1.64 16.32
N HIS A 164 -4.50 0.39 15.96
CA HIS A 164 -3.29 -0.10 15.31
C HIS A 164 -3.65 -0.96 14.10
N ARG A 165 -2.76 -0.99 13.11
CA ARG A 165 -2.99 -1.74 11.89
C ARG A 165 -1.95 -2.83 11.69
N LEU A 166 -2.45 -4.03 11.37
CA LEU A 166 -1.69 -5.15 10.84
C LEU A 166 -2.18 -5.46 9.43
N ALA A 167 -1.38 -6.16 8.64
CA ALA A 167 -1.81 -6.67 7.35
C ALA A 167 -1.36 -8.12 7.15
N MET A 168 -2.21 -8.90 6.48
CA MET A 168 -1.94 -10.27 6.07
C MET A 168 -1.93 -10.33 4.54
N HIS A 169 -0.84 -10.81 3.94
CA HIS A 169 -0.70 -10.89 2.49
C HIS A 169 -0.34 -12.31 2.05
N GLY A 170 -1.12 -12.86 1.13
CA GLY A 170 -0.83 -14.15 0.52
C GLY A 170 -2.07 -15.02 0.29
N PRO A 171 -1.97 -16.07 -0.54
CA PRO A 171 -3.11 -16.85 -0.97
C PRO A 171 -3.83 -17.61 0.15
N THR A 172 -3.18 -17.84 1.30
CA THR A 172 -3.79 -18.56 2.43
C THR A 172 -4.38 -17.63 3.49
N SER A 173 -4.29 -16.30 3.34
CA SER A 173 -4.70 -15.31 4.35
C SER A 173 -6.17 -15.43 4.77
N LEU A 174 -7.10 -15.54 3.81
CA LEU A 174 -8.54 -15.72 4.13
C LEU A 174 -8.81 -17.03 4.87
N LYS A 175 -8.22 -18.13 4.38
CA LYS A 175 -8.41 -19.45 4.97
C LYS A 175 -7.89 -19.51 6.41
N LEU A 176 -6.71 -18.91 6.65
CA LEU A 176 -6.17 -18.81 8.01
C LEU A 176 -7.10 -17.99 8.91
N LEU A 177 -7.48 -16.79 8.44
CA LEU A 177 -8.31 -15.88 9.23
C LEU A 177 -9.67 -16.50 9.56
N GLU A 178 -10.32 -17.20 8.59
CA GLU A 178 -11.57 -17.92 8.80
C GLU A 178 -11.42 -19.03 9.87
N ALA A 179 -10.30 -19.76 9.84
CA ALA A 179 -10.06 -20.87 10.76
C ALA A 179 -9.83 -20.44 12.22
N VAL A 180 -9.34 -19.20 12.45
CA VAL A 180 -8.92 -18.76 13.78
C VAL A 180 -9.77 -17.63 14.37
N SER A 181 -10.69 -17.03 13.59
CA SER A 181 -11.53 -15.93 14.02
C SER A 181 -12.95 -16.40 14.41
N ALA A 182 -13.56 -15.65 15.31
CA ALA A 182 -15.00 -15.74 15.58
C ALA A 182 -15.72 -14.57 14.88
N PRO A 183 -16.78 -14.81 14.07
CA PRO A 183 -17.50 -13.74 13.40
C PRO A 183 -18.29 -12.90 14.40
N VAL A 184 -18.34 -11.59 14.18
CA VAL A 184 -19.16 -10.62 14.95
C VAL A 184 -20.23 -10.04 14.04
N SER A 185 -19.84 -9.38 12.93
CA SER A 185 -20.78 -8.78 11.98
C SER A 185 -20.11 -8.52 10.63
N GLY A 186 -20.90 -8.33 9.59
CA GLY A 186 -20.44 -8.08 8.23
C GLY A 186 -20.37 -9.33 7.37
N HIS A 187 -19.47 -9.32 6.39
CA HIS A 187 -19.33 -10.42 5.43
C HIS A 187 -18.64 -11.65 6.05
N ALA A 188 -18.91 -12.84 5.52
CA ALA A 188 -18.22 -14.06 5.90
C ALA A 188 -16.73 -13.99 5.49
N VAL A 189 -15.82 -14.32 6.41
CA VAL A 189 -14.37 -14.20 6.21
C VAL A 189 -13.90 -15.01 5.01
N GLY A 190 -14.28 -16.27 4.90
CA GLY A 190 -13.81 -17.18 3.84
C GLY A 190 -14.20 -16.76 2.42
N SER A 191 -15.24 -15.93 2.28
CA SER A 191 -15.74 -15.42 0.99
C SER A 191 -15.54 -13.89 0.82
N LEU A 192 -14.75 -13.26 1.67
CA LEU A 192 -14.55 -11.82 1.65
C LEU A 192 -13.94 -11.36 0.31
N MET A 193 -14.64 -10.46 -0.38
CA MET A 193 -14.23 -9.92 -1.68
C MET A 193 -13.46 -8.60 -1.53
N PRO A 194 -12.60 -8.19 -2.50
CA PRO A 194 -11.96 -6.88 -2.47
C PRO A 194 -12.98 -5.75 -2.26
N GLY A 195 -12.68 -4.85 -1.29
CA GLY A 195 -13.58 -3.77 -0.91
C GLY A 195 -14.70 -4.18 0.05
N GLN A 196 -14.68 -5.39 0.59
CA GLN A 196 -15.58 -5.82 1.66
C GLN A 196 -14.89 -5.78 3.02
N VAL A 197 -15.71 -5.54 4.04
CA VAL A 197 -15.30 -5.39 5.44
C VAL A 197 -16.07 -6.39 6.30
N THR A 198 -15.45 -6.85 7.36
CA THR A 198 -16.09 -7.67 8.38
C THR A 198 -15.53 -7.32 9.76
N ILE A 199 -16.30 -7.58 10.81
CA ILE A 199 -15.85 -7.46 12.20
C ILE A 199 -15.77 -8.86 12.77
N ILE A 200 -14.63 -9.21 13.34
CA ILE A 200 -14.30 -10.51 13.88
C ILE A 200 -13.66 -10.38 15.26
N LYS A 201 -13.58 -11.47 15.99
CA LYS A 201 -12.73 -11.58 17.19
C LYS A 201 -11.49 -12.43 16.90
N LEU A 202 -10.34 -11.90 17.31
CA LEU A 202 -9.06 -12.59 17.38
C LEU A 202 -8.51 -12.43 18.80
N ALA A 203 -8.17 -13.53 19.47
CA ALA A 203 -7.77 -13.50 20.91
C ALA A 203 -8.78 -12.74 21.79
N GLU A 204 -10.09 -12.93 21.57
CA GLU A 204 -11.20 -12.21 22.24
C GLU A 204 -11.23 -10.68 22.00
N ILE A 205 -10.37 -10.17 21.13
CA ILE A 205 -10.30 -8.75 20.77
C ILE A 205 -11.09 -8.54 19.46
N GLU A 206 -11.94 -7.53 19.44
CA GLU A 206 -12.69 -7.14 18.28
C GLU A 206 -11.76 -6.44 17.26
N VAL A 207 -11.78 -6.93 16.02
CA VAL A 207 -10.91 -6.50 14.92
C VAL A 207 -11.76 -6.24 13.69
N ILE A 208 -11.57 -5.11 13.04
CA ILE A 208 -12.16 -4.83 11.74
C ILE A 208 -11.19 -5.36 10.68
N ALA A 209 -11.67 -6.27 9.84
CA ALA A 209 -10.93 -6.86 8.75
C ALA A 209 -11.46 -6.35 7.40
N GLU A 210 -10.59 -5.79 6.58
CA GLU A 210 -10.89 -5.30 5.23
C GLU A 210 -10.09 -6.11 4.21
N ARG A 211 -10.73 -6.56 3.12
CA ARG A 211 -9.97 -7.13 2.01
C ARG A 211 -9.44 -6.04 1.08
N ASN A 212 -8.12 -5.96 0.98
CA ASN A 212 -7.38 -4.96 0.20
C ASN A 212 -6.13 -5.59 -0.44
N ASP A 213 -6.27 -6.05 -1.68
CA ASP A 213 -5.26 -6.83 -2.40
C ASP A 213 -4.16 -5.91 -2.96
N GLN A 214 -3.12 -5.62 -2.18
CA GLN A 214 -2.03 -4.70 -2.55
C GLN A 214 -0.83 -5.36 -3.22
N THR A 215 -0.60 -6.64 -2.97
CA THR A 215 0.60 -7.36 -3.45
C THR A 215 0.35 -8.20 -4.70
N GLY A 216 -0.86 -8.12 -5.26
CA GLY A 216 -1.30 -9.01 -6.33
C GLY A 216 -1.78 -10.38 -5.85
N GLU A 217 -1.67 -10.65 -4.56
CA GLU A 217 -2.26 -11.78 -3.85
C GLU A 217 -3.38 -11.26 -2.92
N ILE A 218 -4.07 -12.18 -2.23
CA ILE A 218 -5.05 -11.83 -1.20
C ILE A 218 -4.38 -10.96 -0.14
N GLY A 219 -4.94 -9.78 0.13
CA GLY A 219 -4.53 -8.88 1.19
C GLY A 219 -5.68 -8.64 2.16
N ILE A 220 -5.40 -8.68 3.46
CA ILE A 220 -6.38 -8.38 4.50
C ILE A 220 -5.73 -7.40 5.47
N ASP A 221 -6.34 -6.25 5.60
CA ASP A 221 -5.96 -5.23 6.55
C ASP A 221 -6.78 -5.42 7.83
N LEU A 222 -6.10 -5.44 8.98
CA LEU A 222 -6.70 -5.65 10.30
C LEU A 222 -6.53 -4.37 11.13
N ILE A 223 -7.64 -3.76 11.54
CA ILE A 223 -7.66 -2.61 12.44
C ILE A 223 -8.11 -3.11 13.81
N CYS A 224 -7.26 -2.99 14.81
CA CYS A 224 -7.54 -3.40 16.18
C CYS A 224 -7.23 -2.28 17.17
N PRO A 225 -7.74 -2.34 18.43
CA PRO A 225 -7.31 -1.45 19.48
C PRO A 225 -5.80 -1.56 19.72
N THR A 226 -5.11 -0.44 19.90
CA THR A 226 -3.66 -0.40 20.19
C THR A 226 -3.30 -1.28 21.39
N SER A 227 -4.13 -1.28 22.44
CA SER A 227 -3.94 -2.10 23.65
C SER A 227 -4.01 -3.62 23.37
N GLY A 228 -4.70 -4.01 22.30
CA GLY A 228 -4.88 -5.41 21.90
C GLY A 228 -3.94 -5.87 20.80
N ALA A 229 -3.23 -4.96 20.14
CA ALA A 229 -2.45 -5.26 18.94
C ALA A 229 -1.41 -6.38 19.14
N ARG A 230 -0.74 -6.37 20.29
CA ARG A 230 0.23 -7.41 20.66
C ARG A 230 -0.42 -8.79 20.77
N ALA A 231 -1.54 -8.89 21.47
CA ALA A 231 -2.24 -10.16 21.65
C ALA A 231 -2.77 -10.71 20.32
N VAL A 232 -3.31 -9.83 19.45
CA VAL A 232 -3.74 -10.22 18.09
C VAL A 232 -2.56 -10.74 17.27
N TYR A 233 -1.43 -10.04 17.29
CA TYR A 233 -0.24 -10.42 16.53
C TYR A 233 0.33 -11.76 17.00
N GLU A 234 0.56 -11.93 18.31
CA GLU A 234 1.06 -13.17 18.90
C GLU A 234 0.10 -14.35 18.65
N PHE A 235 -1.22 -14.11 18.77
CA PHE A 235 -2.24 -15.12 18.49
C PHE A 235 -2.18 -15.59 17.02
N LEU A 236 -2.08 -14.67 16.06
CA LEU A 236 -1.96 -15.02 14.64
C LEU A 236 -0.68 -15.81 14.36
N LEU A 237 0.45 -15.41 14.93
CA LEU A 237 1.70 -16.15 14.81
C LEU A 237 1.57 -17.56 15.39
N GLN A 238 1.03 -17.69 16.61
CA GLN A 238 0.85 -19.00 17.25
C GLN A 238 -0.03 -19.94 16.43
N LYS A 239 -1.11 -19.42 15.83
CA LYS A 239 -2.05 -20.22 15.05
C LYS A 239 -1.58 -20.52 13.63
N GLY A 240 -0.75 -19.64 13.06
CA GLY A 240 -0.23 -19.76 11.69
C GLY A 240 1.03 -20.60 11.55
N PHE A 241 1.76 -20.86 12.65
CA PHE A 241 2.88 -21.78 12.62
C PHE A 241 2.40 -23.23 12.81
N PRO A 242 2.77 -24.17 11.93
CA PRO A 242 2.55 -25.58 12.20
C PRO A 242 3.37 -25.97 13.42
N HIS A 243 2.73 -26.60 14.42
CA HIS A 243 3.44 -27.23 15.52
C HIS A 243 4.40 -28.28 14.98
N GLU A 244 5.60 -28.43 15.54
CA GLU A 244 6.68 -29.33 15.11
C GLU A 244 6.29 -30.83 14.99
N HIS A 245 5.09 -31.22 15.43
CA HIS A 245 4.60 -32.60 15.40
C HIS A 245 3.94 -33.05 14.09
N VAL A 246 3.96 -32.24 13.01
CA VAL A 246 3.35 -32.62 11.71
C VAL A 246 4.30 -33.49 10.84
N HIS A 247 5.51 -33.78 11.28
CA HIS A 247 6.45 -34.63 10.52
C HIS A 247 6.06 -36.12 10.44
N GLU A 248 5.08 -36.59 11.19
CA GLU A 248 4.75 -38.03 11.24
C GLU A 248 3.58 -38.49 10.35
N ARG A 249 2.95 -37.62 9.56
CA ARG A 249 1.88 -38.03 8.62
C ARG A 249 2.20 -37.71 7.17
N ALA A 250 3.24 -38.33 6.66
CA ALA A 250 3.46 -38.44 5.21
C ALA A 250 2.29 -39.23 4.60
N GLY A 251 1.31 -38.54 4.04
CA GLY A 251 0.12 -39.17 3.40
C GLY A 251 -1.20 -38.45 3.67
N SER A 252 -1.27 -37.49 4.55
CA SER A 252 -2.46 -36.67 4.80
C SER A 252 -2.59 -35.56 3.78
N THR A 253 -3.65 -35.56 2.99
CA THR A 253 -4.10 -34.45 2.14
C THR A 253 -4.72 -33.32 2.97
N ASP A 254 -4.39 -33.21 4.25
CA ASP A 254 -4.90 -32.19 5.14
C ASP A 254 -4.27 -30.83 4.78
N LEU A 255 -5.07 -29.99 4.13
CA LEU A 255 -4.72 -28.62 3.73
C LEU A 255 -4.38 -27.71 4.92
N SER A 256 -4.74 -28.10 6.16
CA SER A 256 -4.37 -27.34 7.37
C SER A 256 -2.86 -27.34 7.62
N ALA A 257 -2.14 -28.39 7.19
CA ALA A 257 -0.69 -28.49 7.29
C ALA A 257 0.06 -27.54 6.33
N SER A 258 -0.62 -26.92 5.36
CA SER A 258 0.00 -26.04 4.34
C SER A 258 -0.15 -24.55 4.65
N ILE A 259 -0.91 -24.15 5.67
CA ILE A 259 -1.07 -22.75 6.05
C ILE A 259 0.16 -22.33 6.85
N ARG A 260 1.05 -21.55 6.20
CA ARG A 260 2.22 -21.01 6.84
C ARG A 260 2.08 -19.49 6.92
N LEU A 261 1.88 -18.96 8.12
CA LEU A 261 2.02 -17.55 8.42
C LEU A 261 3.47 -17.27 8.82
N ARG A 262 4.03 -16.19 8.29
CA ARG A 262 5.36 -15.73 8.63
C ARG A 262 5.30 -14.24 8.98
N PRO A 263 5.97 -13.79 10.05
CA PRO A 263 6.19 -12.36 10.23
C PRO A 263 7.11 -11.87 9.11
N GLY A 264 6.92 -10.64 8.68
CA GLY A 264 7.78 -10.05 7.69
C GLY A 264 7.66 -8.53 7.65
N GLY A 265 8.49 -7.92 6.81
CA GLY A 265 8.65 -6.50 6.81
C GLY A 265 8.45 -5.83 5.45
N TRP A 266 8.84 -4.56 5.44
CA TRP A 266 8.70 -3.66 4.31
C TRP A 266 9.36 -4.19 3.04
N HIS A 267 10.55 -4.81 3.13
CA HIS A 267 11.27 -5.23 1.93
C HIS A 267 10.48 -6.26 1.12
N ALA A 268 9.98 -7.32 1.76
CA ALA A 268 9.17 -8.34 1.08
C ALA A 268 7.85 -7.76 0.54
N PHE A 269 7.18 -6.92 1.33
CA PHE A 269 5.98 -6.22 0.92
C PHE A 269 6.24 -5.29 -0.27
N ASN A 270 7.33 -4.50 -0.24
CA ASN A 270 7.70 -3.56 -1.30
C ASN A 270 7.96 -4.26 -2.64
N ILE A 271 8.68 -5.39 -2.63
CA ILE A 271 8.86 -6.22 -3.82
C ILE A 271 7.48 -6.59 -4.39
N ALA A 272 6.65 -7.19 -3.56
CA ALA A 272 5.37 -7.74 -4.00
C ALA A 272 4.34 -6.68 -4.42
N ARG A 273 4.33 -5.48 -3.80
CA ARG A 273 3.42 -4.40 -4.17
C ARG A 273 3.81 -3.77 -5.52
N ILE A 274 5.12 -3.65 -5.81
CA ILE A 274 5.61 -3.15 -7.11
C ILE A 274 5.21 -4.13 -8.21
N GLU A 275 5.45 -5.43 -8.01
CA GLU A 275 4.99 -6.48 -8.92
C GLU A 275 3.47 -6.46 -9.11
N GLY A 276 2.73 -6.24 -8.01
CA GLY A 276 1.28 -6.14 -7.97
C GLY A 276 0.69 -4.87 -8.61
N GLY A 277 1.52 -3.89 -8.91
CA GLY A 277 1.09 -2.64 -9.53
C GLY A 277 0.44 -1.65 -8.57
N THR A 278 0.84 -1.65 -7.29
CA THR A 278 0.25 -0.80 -6.23
C THR A 278 1.19 0.33 -5.84
N PRO A 279 1.00 1.54 -6.37
CA PRO A 279 1.73 2.71 -5.93
C PRO A 279 1.20 3.21 -4.58
N LEU A 280 2.09 3.80 -3.78
CA LEU A 280 1.79 4.27 -2.43
C LEU A 280 1.97 5.79 -2.31
N TYR A 281 1.09 6.39 -1.52
CA TYR A 281 1.17 7.81 -1.15
C TYR A 281 2.43 8.08 -0.32
N TYR A 282 3.09 9.21 -0.52
CA TYR A 282 4.40 9.60 -0.02
C TYR A 282 5.60 8.83 -0.59
N ILE A 283 5.38 7.78 -1.37
CA ILE A 283 6.47 7.00 -2.00
C ILE A 283 6.46 7.22 -3.52
N ASP A 284 5.36 6.89 -4.18
CA ASP A 284 5.26 6.97 -5.64
C ASP A 284 4.55 8.24 -6.12
N PHE A 285 3.72 8.81 -5.29
CA PHE A 285 3.03 10.08 -5.49
C PHE A 285 2.78 10.76 -4.13
N GLY A 286 2.42 12.05 -4.13
CA GLY A 286 2.27 12.76 -2.86
C GLY A 286 1.47 14.06 -2.99
N PRO A 287 1.62 14.99 -2.03
CA PRO A 287 0.82 16.22 -1.95
C PRO A 287 0.95 17.15 -3.15
N SER A 288 1.99 16.99 -3.95
CA SER A 288 2.19 17.77 -5.20
C SER A 288 1.52 17.12 -6.41
N SER A 289 1.04 15.89 -6.30
CA SER A 289 0.50 15.11 -7.41
C SER A 289 -0.97 15.46 -7.68
N LEU A 290 -1.36 15.33 -8.95
CA LEU A 290 -2.76 15.34 -9.38
C LEU A 290 -3.26 13.89 -9.51
N PRO A 291 -4.56 13.61 -9.34
CA PRO A 291 -5.11 12.25 -9.49
C PRO A 291 -4.73 11.55 -10.80
N ALA A 292 -4.70 12.28 -11.92
CA ALA A 292 -4.34 11.75 -13.23
C ALA A 292 -2.86 11.31 -13.36
N GLU A 293 -2.01 11.70 -12.42
CA GLU A 293 -0.57 11.38 -12.42
C GLU A 293 -0.25 10.07 -11.70
N THR A 294 -1.19 9.55 -10.88
CA THR A 294 -0.93 8.49 -9.89
C THR A 294 -0.97 7.07 -10.45
N GLY A 295 -1.55 6.88 -11.65
CA GLY A 295 -1.79 5.55 -12.22
C GLY A 295 -2.93 4.74 -11.57
N VAL A 296 -3.59 5.27 -10.53
CA VAL A 296 -4.72 4.61 -9.82
C VAL A 296 -6.01 5.42 -9.84
N ILE A 297 -6.12 6.38 -10.74
CA ILE A 297 -7.26 7.32 -10.80
C ILE A 297 -8.59 6.58 -10.92
N ASP A 298 -8.68 5.52 -11.70
CA ASP A 298 -9.92 4.76 -11.94
C ASP A 298 -10.46 4.09 -10.67
N ASN A 299 -9.58 3.82 -9.70
CA ASN A 299 -9.93 3.20 -8.42
C ASN A 299 -10.16 4.21 -7.28
N ARG A 300 -9.97 5.50 -7.54
CA ARG A 300 -10.02 6.56 -6.52
C ARG A 300 -10.97 7.69 -6.87
N VAL A 301 -11.38 7.82 -8.13
CA VAL A 301 -12.15 8.96 -8.64
C VAL A 301 -13.37 8.48 -9.40
N SER A 302 -14.55 8.98 -9.02
CA SER A 302 -15.76 8.85 -9.84
C SER A 302 -15.87 10.05 -10.78
N PHE A 303 -16.09 9.78 -12.05
CA PHE A 303 -16.36 10.81 -13.07
C PHE A 303 -17.85 11.02 -13.33
N THR A 304 -18.71 10.27 -12.65
CA THR A 304 -20.18 10.29 -12.83
C THR A 304 -20.92 10.93 -11.67
N LYS A 305 -20.25 11.07 -10.50
CA LYS A 305 -20.84 11.69 -9.32
C LYS A 305 -21.01 13.22 -9.44
N GLY A 306 -21.78 13.80 -8.52
CA GLY A 306 -21.93 15.26 -8.36
C GLY A 306 -20.64 15.96 -7.93
N CYS A 307 -20.74 17.25 -7.65
CA CYS A 307 -19.60 18.11 -7.31
C CYS A 307 -18.85 17.64 -6.05
N TYR A 308 -17.54 17.76 -6.08
CA TYR A 308 -16.64 17.59 -4.93
C TYR A 308 -15.49 18.60 -4.98
N LEU A 309 -14.78 18.76 -3.87
CA LEU A 309 -13.68 19.71 -3.78
C LEU A 309 -12.55 19.37 -4.76
N GLY A 310 -12.11 20.36 -5.55
CA GLY A 310 -11.04 20.16 -6.55
C GLY A 310 -11.48 19.53 -7.87
N GLN A 311 -12.78 19.21 -8.05
CA GLN A 311 -13.32 18.53 -9.23
C GLN A 311 -13.01 19.25 -10.55
N GLU A 312 -13.06 20.59 -10.57
CA GLU A 312 -12.83 21.35 -11.82
C GLU A 312 -11.49 21.01 -12.48
N VAL A 313 -10.43 20.90 -11.68
CA VAL A 313 -9.11 20.53 -12.19
C VAL A 313 -9.09 19.10 -12.70
N VAL A 314 -9.68 18.16 -11.94
CA VAL A 314 -9.76 16.73 -12.31
C VAL A 314 -10.58 16.53 -13.58
N ALA A 315 -11.77 17.13 -13.67
CA ALA A 315 -12.64 17.07 -14.84
C ALA A 315 -11.99 17.68 -16.09
N ARG A 316 -11.33 18.83 -15.93
CA ARG A 316 -10.60 19.47 -17.04
C ARG A 316 -9.46 18.60 -17.56
N MET A 317 -8.70 17.95 -16.66
CA MET A 317 -7.65 17.02 -17.04
C MET A 317 -8.20 15.79 -17.75
N HIS A 318 -9.30 15.22 -17.25
CA HIS A 318 -9.98 14.10 -17.87
C HIS A 318 -10.51 14.44 -19.27
N ALA A 319 -11.18 15.59 -19.43
CA ALA A 319 -11.75 16.03 -20.71
C ALA A 319 -10.70 16.46 -21.76
N ARG A 320 -9.60 17.06 -21.33
CA ARG A 320 -8.52 17.53 -22.22
C ARG A 320 -7.39 16.52 -22.41
N GLY A 321 -7.44 15.41 -21.70
CA GLY A 321 -6.66 14.19 -21.97
C GLY A 321 -5.25 14.13 -21.43
N HIS A 322 -4.67 15.17 -20.77
CA HIS A 322 -3.24 15.08 -20.44
C HIS A 322 -2.84 15.80 -19.16
N SER A 323 -2.40 15.01 -18.17
CA SER A 323 -1.47 15.48 -17.12
C SER A 323 -0.08 15.68 -17.73
N LYS A 324 0.76 16.50 -17.11
CA LYS A 324 2.15 16.69 -17.56
C LYS A 324 3.00 15.43 -17.36
N ARG A 325 2.68 14.65 -16.32
CA ARG A 325 3.38 13.42 -15.94
C ARG A 325 2.38 12.28 -15.75
N LYS A 326 2.89 11.07 -15.82
CA LYS A 326 2.15 9.84 -15.54
C LYS A 326 3.07 8.85 -14.83
N LEU A 327 2.54 8.17 -13.83
CA LEU A 327 3.22 7.04 -13.21
C LEU A 327 3.07 5.81 -14.12
N VAL A 328 4.19 5.17 -14.42
CA VAL A 328 4.27 3.96 -15.26
C VAL A 328 5.12 2.91 -14.56
N ALA A 329 4.94 1.64 -14.93
CA ALA A 329 5.89 0.58 -14.62
C ALA A 329 6.94 0.48 -15.72
N LEU A 330 8.19 0.34 -15.32
CA LEU A 330 9.34 0.06 -16.18
C LEU A 330 9.89 -1.32 -15.85
N LEU A 331 10.17 -2.12 -16.86
CA LEU A 331 10.83 -3.41 -16.72
C LEU A 331 12.17 -3.37 -17.47
N ALA A 332 13.25 -3.79 -16.79
CA ALA A 332 14.57 -3.85 -17.44
C ALA A 332 14.59 -4.92 -18.52
N ASP A 333 15.31 -4.63 -19.60
CA ASP A 333 15.51 -5.57 -20.70
C ASP A 333 16.42 -6.72 -20.19
N PRO A 334 15.99 -7.99 -20.26
CA PRO A 334 16.79 -9.12 -19.79
C PRO A 334 18.08 -9.33 -20.58
N THR A 335 18.21 -8.70 -21.76
CA THR A 335 19.43 -8.73 -22.58
C THR A 335 20.47 -7.68 -22.16
N THR A 336 20.16 -6.82 -21.17
CA THR A 336 21.17 -5.91 -20.61
C THR A 336 22.32 -6.76 -20.06
N PRO A 337 23.58 -6.52 -20.47
CA PRO A 337 24.72 -7.31 -20.02
C PRO A 337 24.77 -7.30 -18.48
N ARG A 338 24.83 -8.47 -17.89
CA ARG A 338 25.12 -8.59 -16.46
C ARG A 338 26.59 -8.24 -16.26
N SER A 339 26.89 -7.32 -15.33
CA SER A 339 28.28 -7.14 -14.89
C SER A 339 28.78 -8.49 -14.37
N PRO A 340 30.01 -8.93 -14.72
CA PRO A 340 30.57 -10.12 -14.12
C PRO A 340 30.62 -9.88 -12.61
N SER A 341 29.82 -10.59 -11.86
CA SER A 341 29.94 -10.66 -10.40
C SER A 341 31.35 -11.15 -10.08
N ASP A 342 31.92 -10.65 -8.97
CA ASP A 342 33.17 -11.13 -8.43
C ASP A 342 33.13 -12.68 -8.40
N PRO A 343 34.09 -13.41 -9.02
CA PRO A 343 34.07 -14.86 -9.08
C PRO A 343 34.06 -15.54 -7.71
N ASP A 344 34.33 -14.79 -6.65
CA ASP A 344 34.36 -15.28 -5.27
C ASP A 344 33.04 -15.15 -4.52
N ASP A 345 32.00 -14.50 -5.12
CA ASP A 345 30.64 -14.38 -4.53
C ASP A 345 29.73 -15.54 -4.99
N ILE A 346 30.14 -16.76 -4.59
CA ILE A 346 29.48 -18.02 -5.01
C ILE A 346 28.14 -18.26 -4.30
N ASN A 347 27.75 -17.42 -3.33
CA ASN A 347 26.69 -17.77 -2.38
C ASN A 347 25.32 -17.19 -2.67
N ASP A 348 25.12 -16.37 -3.69
CA ASP A 348 23.78 -15.90 -4.07
C ASP A 348 23.57 -15.84 -5.60
N PRO A 349 23.14 -16.95 -6.21
CA PRO A 349 22.86 -16.99 -7.66
C PRO A 349 21.65 -16.14 -8.07
N TYR A 350 20.86 -15.61 -7.12
CA TYR A 350 19.64 -14.83 -7.40
C TYR A 350 19.82 -13.33 -7.16
N LEU A 351 20.77 -12.91 -6.32
CA LEU A 351 21.04 -11.51 -6.01
C LEU A 351 22.33 -10.99 -6.64
N ALA A 352 23.27 -11.86 -6.98
CA ALA A 352 24.52 -11.46 -7.59
C ALA A 352 24.30 -10.98 -9.02
N GLY A 353 24.27 -9.67 -9.23
CA GLY A 353 24.63 -9.06 -10.49
C GLY A 353 23.53 -8.40 -11.33
N MET A 354 22.30 -8.20 -10.87
CA MET A 354 21.36 -7.33 -11.57
C MET A 354 21.36 -5.95 -10.88
N PRO A 355 21.90 -4.90 -11.54
CA PRO A 355 21.88 -3.56 -10.96
C PRO A 355 20.44 -3.08 -10.77
N GLN A 356 20.18 -2.50 -9.60
CA GLN A 356 18.85 -1.97 -9.27
C GLN A 356 18.88 -0.45 -9.28
N PRO A 357 17.98 0.21 -10.05
CA PRO A 357 17.81 1.66 -9.95
C PRO A 357 17.40 2.08 -8.54
N VAL A 358 17.90 3.19 -8.05
CA VAL A 358 17.48 3.77 -6.76
C VAL A 358 16.32 4.75 -6.96
N SER A 359 15.51 4.98 -5.92
CA SER A 359 14.51 6.06 -5.90
C SER A 359 15.20 7.40 -6.14
N GLY A 360 14.62 8.25 -7.00
CA GLY A 360 15.21 9.50 -7.46
C GLY A 360 16.11 9.38 -8.68
N ALA A 361 16.48 8.17 -9.12
CA ALA A 361 17.25 8.00 -10.35
C ALA A 361 16.52 8.62 -11.55
N GLN A 362 17.27 9.28 -12.43
CA GLN A 362 16.72 9.97 -13.59
C GLN A 362 16.34 8.98 -14.69
N VAL A 363 15.20 9.23 -15.35
CA VAL A 363 14.77 8.49 -16.54
C VAL A 363 15.19 9.31 -17.77
N LEU A 364 16.06 8.73 -18.61
CA LEU A 364 16.64 9.38 -19.77
C LEU A 364 16.15 8.73 -21.08
N PRO A 365 15.80 9.48 -22.12
CA PRO A 365 15.57 8.92 -23.44
C PRO A 365 16.82 8.20 -23.98
N LEU A 366 16.67 7.32 -24.97
CA LEU A 366 17.81 6.59 -25.54
C LEU A 366 18.87 7.52 -26.15
N GLU A 367 18.44 8.62 -26.75
CA GLU A 367 19.29 9.53 -27.55
C GLU A 367 19.49 10.91 -26.90
N SER A 368 19.10 11.09 -25.63
CA SER A 368 19.20 12.39 -24.94
C SER A 368 19.54 12.20 -23.46
N ASP A 369 20.38 13.10 -22.94
CA ASP A 369 20.71 13.14 -21.52
C ASP A 369 19.78 14.08 -20.70
N GLU A 370 18.76 14.67 -21.36
CA GLU A 370 17.75 15.45 -20.66
C GLU A 370 16.76 14.52 -19.97
N SER A 371 16.65 14.64 -18.64
CA SER A 371 15.73 13.83 -17.85
C SER A 371 14.27 14.10 -18.23
N VAL A 372 13.53 13.03 -18.44
CA VAL A 372 12.09 13.06 -18.74
C VAL A 372 11.25 12.56 -17.56
N GLY A 373 11.87 12.13 -16.48
CA GLY A 373 11.19 11.62 -15.29
C GLY A 373 12.16 11.12 -14.23
N VAL A 374 11.59 10.53 -13.19
CA VAL A 374 12.34 9.97 -12.05
C VAL A 374 11.75 8.63 -11.64
N ILE A 375 12.60 7.73 -11.16
CA ILE A 375 12.18 6.49 -10.51
C ILE A 375 11.61 6.84 -9.14
N THR A 376 10.45 6.32 -8.81
CA THR A 376 9.82 6.50 -7.49
C THR A 376 10.00 5.28 -6.59
N SER A 377 9.91 4.09 -7.16
CA SER A 377 10.17 2.83 -6.47
C SER A 377 10.85 1.85 -7.40
N SER A 378 11.69 0.98 -6.85
CA SER A 378 12.35 -0.08 -7.60
C SER A 378 12.49 -1.36 -6.77
N THR A 379 12.63 -2.47 -7.47
CA THR A 379 12.95 -3.78 -6.88
C THR A 379 13.54 -4.71 -7.93
N LEU A 380 14.29 -5.72 -7.48
CA LEU A 380 14.52 -6.92 -8.27
C LEU A 380 13.33 -7.86 -8.06
N SER A 381 12.67 -8.25 -9.14
CA SER A 381 11.43 -9.03 -9.09
C SER A 381 11.70 -10.52 -9.27
N PRO A 382 11.54 -11.35 -8.22
CA PRO A 382 11.69 -12.80 -8.36
C PRO A 382 10.72 -13.42 -9.39
N MET A 383 9.52 -12.83 -9.53
CA MET A 383 8.52 -13.28 -10.51
C MET A 383 8.92 -12.96 -11.97
N ASN A 384 9.82 -12.01 -12.17
CA ASN A 384 10.38 -11.63 -13.46
C ASN A 384 11.86 -12.03 -13.58
N ALA A 385 12.24 -13.21 -13.11
CA ALA A 385 13.59 -13.77 -13.16
C ALA A 385 14.66 -12.83 -12.57
N ALA A 386 14.38 -12.24 -11.41
CA ALA A 386 15.19 -11.24 -10.72
C ALA A 386 15.53 -9.99 -11.56
N THR A 387 14.70 -9.68 -12.56
CA THR A 387 14.84 -8.47 -13.37
C THR A 387 14.39 -7.23 -12.58
N ALA A 388 15.04 -6.09 -12.80
CA ALA A 388 14.66 -4.84 -12.17
C ALA A 388 13.30 -4.35 -12.69
N VAL A 389 12.38 -4.10 -11.75
CA VAL A 389 11.05 -3.51 -11.96
C VAL A 389 10.96 -2.22 -11.18
N CYS A 390 10.48 -1.16 -11.82
CA CYS A 390 10.38 0.15 -11.21
C CYS A 390 9.03 0.79 -11.45
N PHE A 391 8.59 1.66 -10.53
CA PHE A 391 7.66 2.72 -10.86
C PHE A 391 8.43 3.98 -11.19
N ALA A 392 7.97 4.73 -12.18
CA ALA A 392 8.56 5.97 -12.62
C ALA A 392 7.50 7.02 -12.95
N ALA A 393 7.70 8.24 -12.48
CA ALA A 393 6.90 9.41 -12.85
C ALA A 393 7.56 10.09 -14.06
N ILE A 394 7.04 9.88 -15.26
CA ILE A 394 7.62 10.38 -16.53
C ILE A 394 6.71 11.37 -17.24
N LYS A 395 7.26 12.15 -18.20
CA LYS A 395 6.47 12.99 -19.11
C LYS A 395 5.39 12.15 -19.80
N ASN A 396 4.14 12.62 -19.80
CA ASN A 396 2.98 11.82 -20.21
C ASN A 396 3.01 11.44 -21.70
N ASP A 397 3.55 12.30 -22.55
CA ASP A 397 3.74 12.06 -24.01
C ASP A 397 4.69 10.90 -24.31
N LEU A 398 5.55 10.53 -23.36
CA LEU A 398 6.50 9.42 -23.44
C LEU A 398 6.03 8.17 -22.68
N ALA A 399 4.85 8.20 -22.05
CA ALA A 399 4.30 7.12 -21.22
C ALA A 399 3.61 5.99 -22.03
N THR A 400 3.95 5.86 -23.32
CA THR A 400 3.36 4.84 -24.20
C THR A 400 4.02 3.47 -23.95
N PRO A 401 3.25 2.39 -23.78
CA PRO A 401 3.81 1.04 -23.64
C PRO A 401 4.78 0.70 -24.77
N GLY A 402 5.91 0.09 -24.42
CA GLY A 402 6.99 -0.23 -25.36
C GLY A 402 8.05 0.86 -25.51
N THR A 403 7.83 2.08 -25.03
CA THR A 403 8.86 3.13 -25.02
C THR A 403 10.03 2.70 -24.14
N LYS A 404 11.25 2.90 -24.61
CA LYS A 404 12.49 2.52 -23.92
C LYS A 404 13.23 3.73 -23.39
N PHE A 405 13.84 3.57 -22.21
CA PHE A 405 14.61 4.59 -21.50
C PHE A 405 15.92 4.00 -20.98
N ARG A 406 16.90 4.88 -20.76
CA ARG A 406 18.11 4.60 -20.00
C ARG A 406 17.87 5.04 -18.56
N VAL A 407 18.15 4.17 -17.60
CA VAL A 407 18.00 4.45 -16.17
C VAL A 407 19.29 4.08 -15.46
N PRO A 408 19.92 5.02 -14.74
CA PRO A 408 21.09 4.71 -13.92
C PRO A 408 20.76 3.72 -12.80
N ALA A 409 21.60 2.71 -12.66
CA ALA A 409 21.48 1.69 -11.63
C ALA A 409 22.88 1.33 -11.15
N GLU A 410 23.22 1.71 -9.92
CA GLU A 410 24.57 1.55 -9.36
C GLU A 410 25.65 2.11 -10.31
N SER A 411 26.50 1.27 -10.90
CA SER A 411 27.55 1.68 -11.84
C SER A 411 27.17 1.53 -13.31
N GLU A 412 25.94 1.14 -13.63
CA GLU A 412 25.50 0.79 -15.00
C GLU A 412 24.28 1.61 -15.44
N LEU A 413 24.01 1.58 -16.74
CA LEU A 413 22.81 2.12 -17.36
C LEU A 413 21.93 0.96 -17.83
N LEU A 414 20.77 0.78 -17.22
CA LEU A 414 19.78 -0.20 -17.67
C LEU A 414 18.90 0.36 -18.79
N ILE A 415 18.62 -0.46 -19.78
CA ILE A 415 17.54 -0.18 -20.72
C ILE A 415 16.25 -0.73 -20.12
N MET A 416 15.29 0.16 -19.90
CA MET A 416 14.02 -0.18 -19.29
C MET A 416 12.86 0.18 -20.22
N THR A 417 11.86 -0.70 -20.26
CA THR A 417 10.71 -0.59 -21.19
C THR A 417 9.43 -0.29 -20.41
N VAL A 418 8.65 0.70 -20.85
CA VAL A 418 7.32 1.02 -20.31
C VAL A 418 6.37 -0.17 -20.49
N GLN A 419 5.75 -0.59 -19.40
CA GLN A 419 4.80 -1.69 -19.40
C GLN A 419 3.37 -1.21 -19.73
N PRO A 420 2.48 -2.08 -20.23
CA PRO A 420 1.08 -1.74 -20.53
C PRO A 420 0.26 -1.34 -19.29
N ALA A 421 0.64 -1.81 -18.12
CA ALA A 421 0.01 -1.53 -16.85
C ALA A 421 1.06 -1.37 -15.74
N LEU A 422 0.68 -0.81 -14.60
CA LEU A 422 1.56 -0.77 -13.41
C LEU A 422 1.90 -2.19 -12.92
N ARG A 423 0.97 -3.13 -13.07
CA ARG A 423 1.17 -4.52 -12.71
C ARG A 423 2.05 -5.21 -13.73
N THR A 424 3.12 -5.85 -13.25
CA THR A 424 4.10 -6.57 -14.10
C THR A 424 3.99 -8.08 -14.00
N VAL A 425 3.20 -8.61 -13.05
CA VAL A 425 2.94 -10.05 -12.91
C VAL A 425 1.50 -10.39 -13.28
N PRO A 426 1.23 -11.55 -13.89
CA PRO A 426 -0.13 -11.94 -14.25
C PRO A 426 -1.00 -12.10 -13.00
N LEU A 427 -2.31 -11.79 -13.14
CA LEU A 427 -3.29 -12.19 -12.15
C LEU A 427 -3.32 -13.72 -12.11
N ARG A 428 -3.13 -14.33 -10.93
CA ARG A 428 -3.51 -15.72 -10.78
C ARG A 428 -4.99 -15.83 -11.09
N SER A 429 -5.34 -16.63 -12.13
CA SER A 429 -6.72 -16.97 -12.39
C SER A 429 -7.32 -17.53 -11.09
N ARG A 430 -8.43 -16.93 -10.65
CA ARG A 430 -9.19 -17.44 -9.51
C ARG A 430 -9.59 -18.90 -9.82
N GLN A 431 -8.93 -19.86 -9.19
CA GLN A 431 -9.45 -21.21 -9.07
C GLN A 431 -10.26 -21.29 -7.78
#